data_42a310706b127451494b3d2aad8dba17
#
_entry.id   42a310706b127451494b3d2aad8dba17
#
_cell.length_a   1.000
_cell.length_b   1.000
_cell.length_c   1.000
_cell.angle_alpha   90.00
_cell.angle_beta   90.00
_cell.angle_gamma   90.00
#
_symmetry.space_group_name_H-M   'P 1'
#
loop_
_entity.id
_entity.type
_entity.pdbx_description
1 polymer ?
#
loop_
_entity_poly.entity_id
_entity_poly.type
_entity_poly.pdbx_seq_one_letter_code
_entity_poly.pdbx_strand_id
1 'polypeptide(L)'
;MKQSHLFSSTIKSLPKDIKAPSHKLLYQGGFIRESSAGRYYFLPLGMKVRDKIVKIIEEEMDKSGAMKIITPTLHPMDLWKETNRDNSVGFELMKVIDRSKNEFALGGTAEEMIVDLIRKFNISYKNLPFNIYQFSQKFRDELRARGGLLRVREFLMKDAYSFHVDEADFKNEYQKMWDTYTTIFKRLGLETVVVESDNGYIGGDYCHEFIVESDIGESKFLISEDKKYAAHEDIAKFKKEEKNLDESEAKMKEVDAKRGNTMEDGVKLHNLPLWQQIKDVLFVDENKKFILAIIRGDFDVNETKLKNLIKVNSLRHATDEEIRELGSEPGFISPVNISKKVIVVADDSLRTIKNAYGGANKKHRDLLNVNIDRDYKPNIEGDIAAPKNEAISLEGENLKASKGIEVGNIFQLGCHYSKKMKATFTDKDGKEKYFYMGCYGIGIGRTMATIVEKYNDENGIIWPEQVAPFKYHLINLNKDSTQADELYASLQKQEIEVLYDDRDESPGVKFNDADLLGIPYRLVISKKTGDQIEIKKRTEEKTKLVDLQDIK
;
A
#
# COMPACT_ATOMS: atom_id res chain seq x y z
N MET A 1 21.16 -17.45 -23.14
CA MET A 1 21.25 -18.51 -22.09
C MET A 1 20.58 -19.77 -22.61
N LYS A 2 21.21 -20.94 -22.50
CA LYS A 2 20.59 -22.24 -22.84
C LYS A 2 19.71 -22.70 -21.69
N GLN A 3 18.48 -23.18 -21.99
CA GLN A 3 17.51 -23.59 -20.97
C GLN A 3 17.92 -24.88 -20.26
N SER A 4 18.65 -25.76 -20.92
CA SER A 4 19.27 -26.96 -20.31
C SER A 4 20.22 -26.62 -19.17
N HIS A 5 20.81 -25.42 -19.17
CA HIS A 5 21.74 -24.94 -18.14
C HIS A 5 21.07 -24.05 -17.10
N LEU A 6 19.76 -23.81 -17.23
CA LEU A 6 19.04 -22.98 -16.26
C LEU A 6 18.89 -23.73 -14.93
N PHE A 7 19.34 -23.12 -13.84
CA PHE A 7 19.27 -23.69 -12.48
C PHE A 7 17.84 -24.05 -12.05
N SER A 8 16.82 -23.36 -12.58
CA SER A 8 15.42 -23.57 -12.22
C SER A 8 14.64 -24.19 -13.39
N SER A 9 13.73 -25.10 -13.07
CA SER A 9 12.76 -25.66 -14.02
C SER A 9 11.34 -25.20 -13.68
N THR A 10 10.48 -25.21 -14.70
CA THR A 10 9.04 -25.07 -14.53
C THR A 10 8.48 -26.27 -13.76
N ILE A 11 7.41 -26.04 -13.01
CA ILE A 11 6.73 -27.10 -12.25
C ILE A 11 5.23 -27.10 -12.54
N LYS A 12 4.62 -28.29 -12.54
CA LYS A 12 3.17 -28.44 -12.77
C LYS A 12 2.36 -28.38 -11.49
N SER A 13 2.90 -28.89 -10.38
CA SER A 13 2.21 -28.96 -9.10
C SER A 13 2.57 -27.76 -8.21
N LEU A 14 1.57 -27.21 -7.53
CA LEU A 14 1.72 -26.09 -6.61
C LEU A 14 1.43 -26.52 -5.16
N PRO A 15 2.03 -25.86 -4.16
CA PRO A 15 1.53 -25.89 -2.81
C PRO A 15 0.06 -25.45 -2.74
N LYS A 16 -0.74 -26.08 -1.84
CA LYS A 16 -2.21 -25.87 -1.80
C LYS A 16 -2.62 -24.45 -1.42
N ASP A 17 -1.76 -23.69 -0.78
CA ASP A 17 -2.08 -22.39 -0.20
C ASP A 17 -1.87 -21.19 -1.15
N ILE A 18 -1.39 -21.44 -2.37
CA ILE A 18 -1.13 -20.38 -3.35
C ILE A 18 -2.42 -19.98 -4.05
N LYS A 19 -2.91 -18.76 -3.77
CA LYS A 19 -4.16 -18.22 -4.33
C LYS A 19 -3.95 -17.14 -5.40
N ALA A 20 -3.01 -16.20 -5.16
CA ALA A 20 -2.77 -15.08 -6.06
C ALA A 20 -2.17 -15.55 -7.40
N PRO A 21 -2.68 -15.10 -8.57
CA PRO A 21 -2.13 -15.42 -9.88
C PRO A 21 -0.64 -15.16 -10.00
N SER A 22 -0.15 -14.00 -9.54
CA SER A 22 1.28 -13.68 -9.58
C SER A 22 2.13 -14.68 -8.78
N HIS A 23 1.67 -15.04 -7.58
CA HIS A 23 2.39 -16.03 -6.77
C HIS A 23 2.45 -17.39 -7.47
N LYS A 24 1.31 -17.83 -8.03
CA LYS A 24 1.19 -19.08 -8.78
C LYS A 24 2.17 -19.10 -9.95
N LEU A 25 2.09 -18.11 -10.84
CA LEU A 25 2.84 -18.09 -12.09
C LEU A 25 4.34 -17.88 -11.88
N LEU A 26 4.74 -16.99 -10.96
CA LEU A 26 6.14 -16.80 -10.60
C LEU A 26 6.76 -18.05 -9.98
N TYR A 27 5.99 -18.78 -9.19
CA TYR A 27 6.42 -20.03 -8.58
C TYR A 27 6.53 -21.15 -9.64
N GLN A 28 5.49 -21.35 -10.47
CA GLN A 28 5.47 -22.36 -11.52
C GLN A 28 6.55 -22.12 -12.57
N GLY A 29 6.74 -20.88 -12.99
CA GLY A 29 7.75 -20.49 -13.99
C GLY A 29 9.20 -20.53 -13.49
N GLY A 30 9.43 -20.82 -12.21
CA GLY A 30 10.80 -20.87 -11.68
C GLY A 30 11.45 -19.49 -11.52
N PHE A 31 10.67 -18.43 -11.27
CA PHE A 31 11.18 -17.10 -10.95
C PHE A 31 11.52 -16.96 -9.48
N ILE A 32 10.72 -17.57 -8.63
CA ILE A 32 10.86 -17.52 -7.16
C ILE A 32 10.66 -18.90 -6.53
N ARG A 33 11.18 -19.07 -5.29
CA ARG A 33 10.84 -20.16 -4.38
C ARG A 33 10.74 -19.61 -2.97
N GLU A 34 9.82 -20.14 -2.18
CA GLU A 34 9.67 -19.76 -0.79
C GLU A 34 10.75 -20.45 0.07
N SER A 35 11.40 -19.66 0.95
CA SER A 35 12.31 -20.16 1.97
C SER A 35 11.55 -20.45 3.27
N SER A 36 10.79 -19.48 3.68
CA SER A 36 9.86 -19.52 4.83
C SER A 36 8.78 -18.49 4.60
N ALA A 37 7.69 -18.55 5.37
CA ALA A 37 6.53 -17.67 5.18
C ALA A 37 6.94 -16.19 5.04
N GLY A 38 6.68 -15.63 3.85
CA GLY A 38 7.00 -14.24 3.50
C GLY A 38 8.49 -13.96 3.20
N ARG A 39 9.31 -14.98 2.94
CA ARG A 39 10.71 -14.86 2.52
C ARG A 39 10.96 -15.72 1.30
N TYR A 40 11.52 -15.14 0.24
CA TYR A 40 11.62 -15.77 -1.07
C TYR A 40 13.05 -15.73 -1.62
N TYR A 41 13.47 -16.87 -2.20
CA TYR A 41 14.59 -16.89 -3.12
C TYR A 41 14.14 -16.33 -4.47
N PHE A 42 14.94 -15.44 -5.06
CA PHE A 42 14.82 -15.05 -6.45
C PHE A 42 15.75 -15.94 -7.27
N LEU A 43 15.19 -16.69 -8.18
CA LEU A 43 15.92 -17.59 -9.07
C LEU A 43 16.42 -16.83 -10.32
N PRO A 44 17.26 -17.41 -11.18
CA PRO A 44 17.90 -16.68 -12.28
C PRO A 44 16.94 -15.86 -13.16
N LEU A 45 15.76 -16.40 -13.50
CA LEU A 45 14.74 -15.66 -14.26
C LEU A 45 14.17 -14.50 -13.45
N GLY A 46 13.86 -14.74 -12.17
CA GLY A 46 13.37 -13.72 -11.26
C GLY A 46 14.38 -12.59 -11.03
N MET A 47 15.67 -12.93 -10.95
CA MET A 47 16.74 -11.93 -10.84
C MET A 47 16.82 -11.04 -12.07
N LYS A 48 16.75 -11.60 -13.27
CA LYS A 48 16.77 -10.79 -14.51
C LYS A 48 15.63 -9.78 -14.56
N VAL A 49 14.41 -10.18 -14.20
CA VAL A 49 13.26 -9.27 -14.14
C VAL A 49 13.48 -8.20 -13.07
N ARG A 50 13.89 -8.62 -11.86
CA ARG A 50 14.17 -7.72 -10.75
C ARG A 50 15.21 -6.66 -11.11
N ASP A 51 16.31 -7.07 -11.73
CA ASP A 51 17.40 -6.17 -12.10
C ASP A 51 16.97 -5.16 -13.18
N LYS A 52 16.10 -5.56 -14.12
CA LYS A 52 15.49 -4.63 -15.10
C LYS A 52 14.56 -3.61 -14.44
N ILE A 53 13.73 -4.05 -13.48
CA ILE A 53 12.90 -3.14 -12.69
C ILE A 53 13.78 -2.15 -11.92
N VAL A 54 14.81 -2.63 -11.24
CA VAL A 54 15.78 -1.79 -10.51
C VAL A 54 16.42 -0.78 -11.46
N LYS A 55 16.88 -1.21 -12.64
CA LYS A 55 17.52 -0.34 -13.63
C LYS A 55 16.59 0.78 -14.11
N ILE A 56 15.31 0.47 -14.43
CA ILE A 56 14.34 1.49 -14.84
C ILE A 56 14.13 2.53 -13.73
N ILE A 57 14.01 2.09 -12.48
CA ILE A 57 13.84 2.98 -11.34
C ILE A 57 15.09 3.84 -11.13
N GLU A 58 16.27 3.24 -11.19
CA GLU A 58 17.56 3.93 -11.05
C GLU A 58 17.73 5.03 -12.10
N GLU A 59 17.46 4.72 -13.37
CA GLU A 59 17.54 5.69 -14.47
C GLU A 59 16.63 6.91 -14.25
N GLU A 60 15.42 6.73 -13.75
CA GLU A 60 14.50 7.85 -13.50
C GLU A 60 14.86 8.61 -12.21
N MET A 61 15.36 7.93 -11.18
CA MET A 61 15.89 8.59 -9.98
C MET A 61 17.10 9.45 -10.30
N ASP A 62 18.05 8.94 -11.10
CA ASP A 62 19.24 9.70 -11.51
C ASP A 62 18.86 10.93 -12.37
N LYS A 63 17.88 10.77 -13.30
CA LYS A 63 17.32 11.90 -14.09
C LYS A 63 16.67 12.96 -13.21
N SER A 64 16.07 12.58 -12.09
CA SER A 64 15.51 13.54 -11.12
C SER A 64 16.56 14.32 -10.34
N GLY A 65 17.84 13.95 -10.47
CA GLY A 65 18.98 14.52 -9.74
C GLY A 65 19.19 13.93 -8.35
N ALA A 66 18.53 12.82 -8.02
CA ALA A 66 18.76 12.12 -6.76
C ALA A 66 20.11 11.36 -6.79
N MET A 67 20.78 11.27 -5.65
CA MET A 67 22.09 10.65 -5.54
C MET A 67 22.01 9.29 -4.85
N LYS A 68 22.62 8.27 -5.46
CA LYS A 68 22.60 6.91 -4.93
C LYS A 68 23.58 6.74 -3.77
N ILE A 69 23.11 6.14 -2.68
CA ILE A 69 23.93 5.76 -1.51
C ILE A 69 23.58 4.33 -1.07
N ILE A 70 24.17 3.85 0.00
CA ILE A 70 23.77 2.65 0.73
C ILE A 70 24.01 2.84 2.23
N THR A 71 23.02 2.48 3.04
CA THR A 71 23.14 2.47 4.51
C THR A 71 23.38 1.05 5.03
N PRO A 72 23.97 0.89 6.24
CA PRO A 72 24.02 -0.40 6.91
C PRO A 72 22.61 -1.01 7.10
N THR A 73 22.51 -2.32 7.01
CA THR A 73 21.24 -3.06 7.20
C THR A 73 20.82 -3.15 8.67
N LEU A 74 21.81 -3.23 9.58
CA LEU A 74 21.58 -3.21 11.03
C LEU A 74 21.54 -1.76 11.50
N HIS A 75 20.43 -1.36 12.03
CA HIS A 75 20.21 -0.02 12.57
C HIS A 75 20.40 -0.03 14.08
N PRO A 76 21.27 0.83 14.66
CA PRO A 76 21.36 0.96 16.11
C PRO A 76 19.98 1.25 16.71
N MET A 77 19.59 0.49 17.73
CA MET A 77 18.26 0.62 18.35
C MET A 77 18.03 2.00 18.96
N ASP A 78 19.10 2.67 19.39
CA ASP A 78 19.00 4.00 19.99
C ASP A 78 18.44 5.04 19.01
N LEU A 79 18.70 4.92 17.71
CA LEU A 79 18.12 5.80 16.70
C LEU A 79 16.58 5.68 16.64
N TRP A 80 16.05 4.46 16.78
CA TRP A 80 14.62 4.20 16.82
C TRP A 80 13.97 4.70 18.11
N LYS A 81 14.72 4.65 19.23
CA LYS A 81 14.28 5.25 20.51
C LYS A 81 14.19 6.78 20.42
N GLU A 82 15.13 7.46 19.70
CA GLU A 82 15.07 8.91 19.48
C GLU A 82 13.75 9.35 18.82
N THR A 83 13.18 8.52 17.95
CA THR A 83 11.94 8.81 17.24
C THR A 83 10.68 8.24 17.93
N ASN A 84 10.85 7.49 19.04
CA ASN A 84 9.80 6.73 19.74
C ASN A 84 9.11 5.69 18.84
N ARG A 85 9.88 5.03 17.95
CA ARG A 85 9.38 4.00 17.02
C ARG A 85 9.87 2.59 17.36
N ASP A 86 10.62 2.42 18.43
CA ASP A 86 11.17 1.14 18.89
C ASP A 86 10.11 0.17 19.43
N ASN A 87 8.94 0.67 19.86
CA ASN A 87 7.81 -0.10 20.41
C ASN A 87 6.45 0.33 19.83
N SER A 88 6.42 0.95 18.65
CA SER A 88 5.16 1.41 18.06
C SER A 88 4.30 0.24 17.56
N VAL A 89 2.99 0.31 17.85
CA VAL A 89 2.00 -0.65 17.36
C VAL A 89 1.80 -0.47 15.85
N GLY A 90 1.77 -1.59 15.12
CA GLY A 90 1.49 -1.59 13.67
C GLY A 90 2.70 -1.75 12.78
N PHE A 91 3.90 -1.64 13.33
CA PHE A 91 5.16 -1.96 12.66
C PHE A 91 6.09 -2.69 13.63
N GLU A 92 6.08 -3.98 13.59
CA GLU A 92 6.95 -4.77 14.46
C GLU A 92 8.35 -4.82 13.87
N LEU A 93 9.32 -4.23 14.60
CA LEU A 93 10.72 -4.29 14.27
C LEU A 93 11.28 -5.67 14.59
N MET A 94 11.99 -6.27 13.64
CA MET A 94 12.84 -7.42 13.94
C MET A 94 14.08 -6.93 14.67
N LYS A 95 14.27 -7.36 15.91
CA LYS A 95 15.39 -6.97 16.79
C LYS A 95 16.49 -8.03 16.77
N VAL A 96 17.74 -7.57 16.78
CA VAL A 96 18.94 -8.40 16.81
C VAL A 96 19.84 -7.92 17.95
N ILE A 97 20.40 -8.84 18.71
CA ILE A 97 21.37 -8.55 19.77
C ILE A 97 22.70 -9.17 19.37
N ASP A 98 23.78 -8.37 19.36
CA ASP A 98 25.11 -8.86 19.07
C ASP A 98 25.78 -9.53 20.30
N ARG A 99 26.97 -10.10 20.11
CA ARG A 99 27.72 -10.75 21.20
C ARG A 99 28.13 -9.79 22.31
N SER A 100 28.22 -8.49 22.01
CA SER A 100 28.53 -7.43 22.97
C SER A 100 27.28 -6.89 23.66
N LYS A 101 26.11 -7.49 23.41
CA LYS A 101 24.78 -7.11 23.92
C LYS A 101 24.27 -5.76 23.39
N ASN A 102 24.81 -5.28 22.27
CA ASN A 102 24.25 -4.12 21.61
C ASN A 102 22.96 -4.54 20.87
N GLU A 103 21.93 -3.71 20.99
CA GLU A 103 20.64 -3.91 20.33
C GLU A 103 20.61 -3.20 18.97
N PHE A 104 20.13 -3.93 17.98
CA PHE A 104 19.92 -3.41 16.61
C PHE A 104 18.51 -3.76 16.15
N ALA A 105 17.99 -2.95 15.22
CA ALA A 105 16.84 -3.28 14.41
C ALA A 105 17.26 -3.70 13.00
N LEU A 106 16.61 -4.71 12.43
CA LEU A 106 16.57 -4.90 11.00
C LEU A 106 15.54 -3.90 10.45
N GLY A 107 16.00 -2.86 9.74
CA GLY A 107 15.15 -1.73 9.37
C GLY A 107 14.01 -2.09 8.44
N GLY A 108 12.79 -1.70 8.77
CA GLY A 108 11.63 -1.76 7.87
C GLY A 108 11.51 -0.54 6.96
N THR A 109 12.27 0.50 7.30
CA THR A 109 12.47 1.77 6.59
C THR A 109 13.78 2.38 7.09
N ALA A 110 14.24 3.53 6.63
CA ALA A 110 15.57 4.04 6.99
C ALA A 110 15.61 5.53 7.34
N GLU A 111 14.49 6.15 7.72
CA GLU A 111 14.44 7.58 8.09
C GLU A 111 15.49 7.91 9.15
N GLU A 112 15.56 7.11 10.22
CA GLU A 112 16.49 7.30 11.32
C GLU A 112 17.96 7.18 10.87
N MET A 113 18.27 6.18 10.04
CA MET A 113 19.61 5.97 9.52
C MET A 113 20.08 7.11 8.64
N ILE A 114 19.19 7.63 7.82
CA ILE A 114 19.47 8.74 6.91
C ILE A 114 19.67 10.03 7.71
N VAL A 115 18.81 10.33 8.68
CA VAL A 115 18.97 11.51 9.54
C VAL A 115 20.26 11.40 10.37
N ASP A 116 20.60 10.20 10.88
CA ASP A 116 21.89 9.97 11.56
C ASP A 116 23.09 10.23 10.65
N LEU A 117 23.01 9.82 9.38
CA LEU A 117 24.04 10.13 8.40
C LEU A 117 24.18 11.65 8.19
N ILE A 118 23.06 12.34 7.94
CA ILE A 118 23.05 13.76 7.58
C ILE A 118 23.58 14.62 8.74
N ARG A 119 23.23 14.33 9.98
CA ARG A 119 23.73 15.09 11.15
C ARG A 119 25.22 14.93 11.42
N LYS A 120 25.93 14.06 10.69
CA LYS A 120 27.41 13.96 10.74
C LYS A 120 28.10 14.99 9.86
N PHE A 121 27.37 15.76 9.09
CA PHE A 121 27.88 16.78 8.18
C PHE A 121 27.47 18.19 8.61
N ASN A 122 28.35 19.17 8.39
CA ASN A 122 28.01 20.59 8.56
C ASN A 122 27.31 21.09 7.30
N ILE A 123 26.00 21.04 7.29
CA ILE A 123 25.16 21.44 6.15
C ILE A 123 24.68 22.86 6.35
N SER A 124 24.77 23.68 5.31
CA SER A 124 24.18 25.02 5.25
C SER A 124 23.08 25.11 4.20
N TYR A 125 22.28 26.15 4.23
CA TYR A 125 21.25 26.43 3.23
C TYR A 125 21.77 26.37 1.79
N LYS A 126 23.08 26.59 1.55
CA LYS A 126 23.68 26.53 0.22
C LYS A 126 23.80 25.11 -0.34
N ASN A 127 23.73 24.11 0.53
CA ASN A 127 23.79 22.70 0.16
C ASN A 127 22.39 22.11 -0.11
N LEU A 128 21.33 22.84 0.18
CA LEU A 128 19.95 22.44 0.04
C LEU A 128 19.31 23.02 -1.24
N PRO A 129 18.34 22.34 -1.87
CA PRO A 129 17.87 21.01 -1.52
C PRO A 129 18.76 19.89 -2.08
N PHE A 130 18.63 18.69 -1.52
CA PHE A 130 19.18 17.47 -2.10
C PHE A 130 18.27 16.27 -1.83
N ASN A 131 18.37 15.25 -2.70
CA ASN A 131 17.67 13.98 -2.57
C ASN A 131 18.70 12.84 -2.67
N ILE A 132 18.62 11.89 -1.75
CA ILE A 132 19.46 10.69 -1.73
C ILE A 132 18.59 9.44 -1.73
N TYR A 133 19.02 8.39 -2.44
CA TYR A 133 18.24 7.15 -2.51
C TYR A 133 19.12 5.91 -2.44
N GLN A 134 18.51 4.79 -2.11
CA GLN A 134 19.16 3.50 -2.05
C GLN A 134 18.24 2.38 -2.53
N PHE A 135 18.85 1.25 -2.89
CA PHE A 135 18.17 -0.04 -2.94
C PHE A 135 18.70 -0.87 -1.78
N SER A 136 17.87 -1.13 -0.79
CA SER A 136 18.28 -1.85 0.41
C SER A 136 17.23 -2.85 0.87
N GLN A 137 17.70 -3.90 1.54
CA GLN A 137 16.79 -4.88 2.15
C GLN A 137 16.04 -4.24 3.32
N LYS A 138 14.73 -4.49 3.36
CA LYS A 138 13.84 -4.09 4.43
C LYS A 138 13.23 -5.32 5.09
N PHE A 139 12.98 -5.21 6.37
CA PHE A 139 12.47 -6.29 7.21
C PHE A 139 11.24 -5.78 7.97
N ARG A 140 10.12 -6.49 7.83
CA ARG A 140 8.89 -6.19 8.56
C ARG A 140 8.36 -7.48 9.17
N ASP A 141 8.12 -7.49 10.48
CA ASP A 141 7.60 -8.67 11.16
C ASP A 141 6.09 -8.82 10.95
N GLU A 142 5.72 -8.96 9.70
CA GLU A 142 4.34 -9.13 9.26
C GLU A 142 3.70 -10.37 9.86
N LEU A 143 2.62 -10.19 10.61
CA LEU A 143 1.87 -11.30 11.21
C LEU A 143 1.30 -12.24 10.14
N ARG A 144 0.87 -11.69 8.99
CA ARG A 144 0.21 -12.42 7.92
C ARG A 144 0.82 -12.09 6.56
N ALA A 145 2.01 -12.62 6.27
CA ALA A 145 2.55 -12.60 4.90
C ALA A 145 1.62 -13.39 3.97
N ARG A 146 1.31 -12.85 2.78
CA ARG A 146 0.37 -13.46 1.84
C ARG A 146 0.54 -12.94 0.40
N GLY A 147 -0.01 -13.67 -0.58
CA GLY A 147 0.02 -13.25 -1.98
C GLY A 147 1.41 -13.30 -2.61
N GLY A 148 2.31 -14.19 -2.17
CA GLY A 148 3.67 -14.26 -2.70
C GLY A 148 4.45 -12.99 -2.40
N LEU A 149 4.96 -12.33 -3.45
CA LEU A 149 5.74 -11.10 -3.31
C LEU A 149 4.90 -9.83 -3.00
N LEU A 150 3.57 -9.92 -2.93
CA LEU A 150 2.71 -8.77 -2.64
C LEU A 150 2.85 -8.30 -1.19
N ARG A 151 2.91 -9.23 -0.21
CA ARG A 151 3.08 -8.91 1.20
C ARG A 151 4.03 -9.89 1.88
N VAL A 152 5.24 -9.42 2.12
CA VAL A 152 6.39 -10.22 2.55
C VAL A 152 7.03 -9.64 3.82
N ARG A 153 7.88 -10.45 4.45
CA ARG A 153 8.64 -10.07 5.66
C ARG A 153 10.03 -9.53 5.35
N GLU A 154 10.56 -9.87 4.19
CA GLU A 154 11.88 -9.44 3.72
C GLU A 154 11.81 -9.09 2.25
N PHE A 155 12.27 -7.90 1.86
CA PHE A 155 12.17 -7.42 0.49
C PHE A 155 13.16 -6.31 0.17
N LEU A 156 13.51 -6.20 -1.11
CA LEU A 156 14.27 -5.07 -1.64
C LEU A 156 13.34 -3.87 -1.84
N MET A 157 13.69 -2.72 -1.28
CA MET A 157 13.00 -1.44 -1.49
C MET A 157 13.95 -0.43 -2.12
N LYS A 158 13.44 0.38 -3.07
CA LYS A 158 14.02 1.67 -3.37
C LYS A 158 13.41 2.66 -2.38
N ASP A 159 14.22 3.20 -1.53
CA ASP A 159 13.84 4.28 -0.61
C ASP A 159 14.70 5.51 -0.86
N ALA A 160 14.04 6.68 -0.90
CA ALA A 160 14.68 7.96 -1.13
C ALA A 160 14.24 8.97 -0.07
N TYR A 161 15.11 9.94 0.20
CA TYR A 161 14.92 10.94 1.25
C TYR A 161 15.40 12.29 0.74
N SER A 162 14.54 13.29 0.83
CA SER A 162 14.88 14.66 0.42
C SER A 162 14.94 15.60 1.62
N PHE A 163 15.82 16.61 1.52
CA PHE A 163 16.09 17.58 2.58
C PHE A 163 15.99 18.99 2.02
N HIS A 164 15.27 19.87 2.74
CA HIS A 164 14.86 21.18 2.28
C HIS A 164 14.98 22.23 3.38
N VAL A 165 15.07 23.49 2.96
CA VAL A 165 15.08 24.62 3.90
C VAL A 165 13.72 24.87 4.52
N ASP A 166 12.62 24.62 3.78
CA ASP A 166 11.24 24.86 4.21
C ASP A 166 10.24 24.05 3.37
N GLU A 167 8.96 24.23 3.69
CA GLU A 167 7.86 23.55 3.00
C GLU A 167 7.72 23.98 1.53
N ALA A 168 7.99 25.25 1.21
CA ALA A 168 7.83 25.75 -0.16
C ALA A 168 8.86 25.09 -1.11
N ASP A 169 10.11 24.97 -0.65
CA ASP A 169 11.17 24.25 -1.37
C ASP A 169 10.82 22.75 -1.50
N PHE A 170 10.33 22.14 -0.43
CA PHE A 170 9.89 20.74 -0.43
C PHE A 170 8.78 20.47 -1.45
N LYS A 171 7.78 21.34 -1.59
CA LYS A 171 6.66 21.15 -2.53
C LYS A 171 7.13 20.97 -3.98
N ASN A 172 8.20 21.66 -4.38
CA ASN A 172 8.78 21.50 -5.71
C ASN A 172 9.36 20.08 -5.89
N GLU A 173 10.08 19.56 -4.89
CA GLU A 173 10.62 18.21 -4.92
C GLU A 173 9.49 17.16 -4.86
N TYR A 174 8.45 17.40 -4.07
CA TYR A 174 7.30 16.49 -3.97
C TYR A 174 6.62 16.31 -5.33
N GLN A 175 6.38 17.41 -6.06
CA GLN A 175 5.82 17.36 -7.42
C GLN A 175 6.79 16.65 -8.39
N LYS A 176 8.07 16.95 -8.32
CA LYS A 176 9.09 16.27 -9.15
C LYS A 176 9.11 14.76 -8.89
N MET A 177 9.01 14.32 -7.63
CA MET A 177 8.95 12.91 -7.30
C MET A 177 7.64 12.26 -7.72
N TRP A 178 6.51 12.99 -7.67
CA TRP A 178 5.24 12.53 -8.24
C TRP A 178 5.37 12.22 -9.73
N ASP A 179 5.93 13.15 -10.51
CA ASP A 179 6.13 12.99 -11.95
C ASP A 179 7.13 11.87 -12.26
N THR A 180 8.20 11.76 -11.46
CA THR A 180 9.20 10.69 -11.57
C THR A 180 8.57 9.32 -11.34
N TYR A 181 7.75 9.15 -10.30
CA TYR A 181 7.06 7.89 -10.01
C TYR A 181 6.03 7.53 -11.09
N THR A 182 5.27 8.51 -11.56
CA THR A 182 4.34 8.32 -12.69
C THR A 182 5.08 7.81 -13.92
N THR A 183 6.26 8.37 -14.20
CA THR A 183 7.12 7.93 -15.31
C THR A 183 7.69 6.54 -15.08
N ILE A 184 8.18 6.23 -13.88
CA ILE A 184 8.67 4.90 -13.50
C ILE A 184 7.59 3.85 -13.75
N PHE A 185 6.39 4.02 -13.18
CA PHE A 185 5.33 3.02 -13.31
C PHE A 185 4.85 2.89 -14.76
N LYS A 186 4.72 3.98 -15.49
CA LYS A 186 4.41 3.94 -16.93
C LYS A 186 5.46 3.17 -17.72
N ARG A 187 6.75 3.37 -17.45
CA ARG A 187 7.85 2.60 -18.08
C ARG A 187 7.82 1.12 -17.71
N LEU A 188 7.34 0.79 -16.51
CA LEU A 188 7.13 -0.59 -16.07
C LEU A 188 5.85 -1.23 -16.64
N GLY A 189 5.05 -0.47 -17.40
CA GLY A 189 3.78 -0.91 -17.98
C GLY A 189 2.62 -0.84 -16.98
N LEU A 190 2.75 -0.14 -15.86
CA LEU A 190 1.72 -0.04 -14.84
C LEU A 190 1.01 1.31 -14.92
N GLU A 191 -0.30 1.30 -15.10
CA GLU A 191 -1.15 2.47 -14.91
C GLU A 191 -1.51 2.58 -13.44
N THR A 192 -1.16 3.70 -12.81
CA THR A 192 -1.42 3.96 -11.39
C THR A 192 -2.44 5.06 -11.19
N VAL A 193 -3.29 4.89 -10.19
CA VAL A 193 -4.07 5.96 -9.58
C VAL A 193 -3.26 6.47 -8.39
N VAL A 194 -3.13 7.79 -8.27
CA VAL A 194 -2.47 8.40 -7.10
C VAL A 194 -3.54 8.74 -6.09
N VAL A 195 -3.45 8.13 -4.91
CA VAL A 195 -4.47 8.14 -3.87
C VAL A 195 -3.91 8.83 -2.64
N GLU A 196 -4.59 9.86 -2.14
CA GLU A 196 -4.27 10.46 -0.85
C GLU A 196 -4.47 9.42 0.26
N SER A 197 -3.50 9.29 1.18
CA SER A 197 -3.51 8.22 2.18
C SER A 197 -3.09 8.71 3.56
N ASP A 198 -3.34 7.88 4.57
CA ASP A 198 -2.90 8.12 5.94
C ASP A 198 -1.40 7.86 6.08
N ASN A 199 -0.71 8.73 6.81
CA ASN A 199 0.73 8.60 7.03
C ASN A 199 1.12 7.42 7.91
N GLY A 200 0.17 6.89 8.66
CA GLY A 200 0.32 5.75 9.54
C GLY A 200 1.56 5.82 10.41
N TYR A 201 2.27 4.71 10.46
CA TYR A 201 3.49 4.52 11.24
C TYR A 201 4.67 5.42 10.81
N ILE A 202 4.75 5.83 9.54
CA ILE A 202 5.84 6.70 9.05
C ILE A 202 5.73 8.08 9.70
N GLY A 203 4.52 8.58 9.89
CA GLY A 203 4.27 9.92 10.41
C GLY A 203 4.53 11.01 9.36
N GLY A 204 4.41 12.26 9.77
CA GLY A 204 4.49 13.43 8.88
C GLY A 204 3.13 14.09 8.71
N ASP A 205 2.97 14.89 7.65
CA ASP A 205 1.78 15.71 7.46
C ASP A 205 0.75 15.07 6.51
N TYR A 206 1.21 14.53 5.36
CA TYR A 206 0.37 13.78 4.42
C TYR A 206 1.20 12.85 3.52
N CYS A 207 0.53 11.93 2.85
CA CYS A 207 1.16 11.06 1.85
C CYS A 207 0.22 10.73 0.69
N HIS A 208 0.82 10.26 -0.41
CA HIS A 208 0.09 9.68 -1.53
C HIS A 208 0.66 8.32 -1.89
N GLU A 209 -0.25 7.40 -2.22
CA GLU A 209 0.06 6.06 -2.69
C GLU A 209 -0.18 5.96 -4.19
N PHE A 210 0.75 5.31 -4.89
CA PHE A 210 0.57 4.91 -6.28
C PHE A 210 -0.03 3.51 -6.30
N ILE A 211 -1.30 3.41 -6.71
CA ILE A 211 -2.09 2.17 -6.65
C ILE A 211 -2.42 1.70 -8.06
N VAL A 212 -2.17 0.42 -8.33
CA VAL A 212 -2.67 -0.27 -9.52
C VAL A 212 -3.98 -0.94 -9.18
N GLU A 213 -5.06 -0.57 -9.86
CA GLU A 213 -6.39 -1.16 -9.63
C GLU A 213 -6.37 -2.66 -9.87
N SER A 214 -6.82 -3.43 -8.87
CA SER A 214 -6.81 -4.89 -8.89
C SER A 214 -7.78 -5.46 -7.84
N ASP A 215 -8.51 -6.50 -8.22
CA ASP A 215 -9.45 -7.21 -7.32
C ASP A 215 -8.80 -7.93 -6.15
N ILE A 216 -7.51 -8.24 -6.25
CA ILE A 216 -6.76 -8.86 -5.15
C ILE A 216 -6.06 -7.81 -4.26
N GLY A 217 -6.12 -6.52 -4.64
CA GLY A 217 -5.53 -5.43 -3.89
C GLY A 217 -6.12 -5.28 -2.49
N GLU A 218 -5.31 -4.78 -1.57
CA GLU A 218 -5.68 -4.57 -0.17
C GLU A 218 -6.01 -3.10 0.14
N SER A 219 -5.46 -2.16 -0.64
CA SER A 219 -5.75 -0.73 -0.48
C SER A 219 -7.12 -0.41 -1.07
N LYS A 220 -8.03 0.03 -0.21
CA LYS A 220 -9.37 0.47 -0.60
C LYS A 220 -9.46 1.98 -0.61
N PHE A 221 -10.04 2.54 -1.64
CA PHE A 221 -10.13 3.99 -1.83
C PHE A 221 -11.41 4.40 -2.55
N LEU A 222 -11.78 5.66 -2.38
CA LEU A 222 -12.82 6.30 -3.17
C LEU A 222 -12.18 7.09 -4.30
N ILE A 223 -12.81 7.06 -5.48
CA ILE A 223 -12.32 7.75 -6.67
C ILE A 223 -13.48 8.42 -7.42
N SER A 224 -13.28 9.67 -7.89
CA SER A 224 -14.20 10.35 -8.79
C SER A 224 -14.10 9.82 -10.23
N GLU A 225 -15.14 10.00 -11.04
CA GLU A 225 -15.14 9.55 -12.44
C GLU A 225 -14.04 10.20 -13.26
N ASP A 226 -13.73 11.47 -13.02
CA ASP A 226 -12.68 12.22 -13.69
C ASP A 226 -11.27 11.95 -13.13
N LYS A 227 -11.16 11.11 -12.09
CA LYS A 227 -9.94 10.70 -11.38
C LYS A 227 -9.15 11.86 -10.74
N LYS A 228 -9.77 13.03 -10.54
CA LYS A 228 -9.10 14.15 -9.85
C LYS A 228 -9.13 14.02 -8.33
N TYR A 229 -10.15 13.36 -7.80
CA TYR A 229 -10.21 12.98 -6.39
C TYR A 229 -10.00 11.49 -6.25
N ALA A 230 -9.00 11.09 -5.47
CA ALA A 230 -8.83 9.73 -5.01
C ALA A 230 -8.24 9.75 -3.59
N ALA A 231 -8.92 9.11 -2.64
CA ALA A 231 -8.48 9.06 -1.25
C ALA A 231 -8.78 7.69 -0.63
N HIS A 232 -7.84 7.20 0.19
CA HIS A 232 -7.99 5.96 0.94
C HIS A 232 -9.22 6.02 1.86
N GLU A 233 -9.90 4.89 2.09
CA GLU A 233 -11.12 4.84 2.91
C GLU A 233 -10.92 5.44 4.32
N ASP A 234 -9.68 5.39 4.84
CA ASP A 234 -9.30 5.87 6.17
C ASP A 234 -9.20 7.40 6.28
N ILE A 235 -9.18 8.12 5.16
CA ILE A 235 -9.10 9.59 5.17
C ILE A 235 -10.08 10.26 4.21
N ALA A 236 -10.74 9.48 3.35
CA ALA A 236 -11.66 10.00 2.34
C ALA A 236 -12.74 10.89 2.95
N LYS A 237 -12.87 12.10 2.41
CA LYS A 237 -13.91 13.06 2.77
C LYS A 237 -15.06 12.96 1.80
N PHE A 238 -16.29 13.00 2.31
CA PHE A 238 -17.49 12.91 1.50
C PHE A 238 -18.63 13.69 2.13
N LYS A 239 -19.59 14.10 1.30
CA LYS A 239 -20.74 14.88 1.72
C LYS A 239 -21.70 14.01 2.54
N LYS A 240 -22.10 14.51 3.69
CA LYS A 240 -23.13 13.93 4.54
C LYS A 240 -24.43 14.68 4.30
N GLU A 241 -25.39 14.01 3.65
CA GLU A 241 -26.65 14.64 3.28
C GLU A 241 -27.47 15.09 4.49
N GLU A 242 -28.02 16.29 4.42
CA GLU A 242 -29.02 16.79 5.36
C GLU A 242 -30.33 15.99 5.20
N LYS A 243 -31.01 15.69 6.30
CA LYS A 243 -32.21 14.86 6.32
C LYS A 243 -33.46 15.61 6.74
N ASN A 244 -33.50 16.10 7.97
CA ASN A 244 -34.71 16.72 8.54
C ASN A 244 -34.42 18.03 9.28
N LEU A 245 -33.51 18.85 8.77
CA LEU A 245 -33.12 20.10 9.39
C LEU A 245 -34.23 21.16 9.41
N ASP A 246 -35.25 21.02 8.58
CA ASP A 246 -36.46 21.85 8.55
C ASP A 246 -37.44 21.55 9.70
N GLU A 247 -37.31 20.39 10.39
CA GLU A 247 -38.12 20.07 11.55
C GLU A 247 -37.79 21.00 12.75
N SER A 248 -38.82 21.29 13.54
CA SER A 248 -38.64 21.92 14.84
C SER A 248 -38.14 20.93 15.88
N GLU A 249 -37.26 21.38 16.78
CA GLU A 249 -36.78 20.54 17.87
C GLU A 249 -37.91 20.19 18.83
N ALA A 250 -38.23 18.88 18.92
CA ALA A 250 -39.22 18.39 19.88
C ALA A 250 -38.59 18.15 21.27
N LYS A 251 -39.38 18.16 22.31
CA LYS A 251 -38.91 17.90 23.68
C LYS A 251 -38.39 16.46 23.81
N MET A 252 -37.19 16.30 24.32
CA MET A 252 -36.61 15.00 24.64
C MET A 252 -37.49 14.24 25.63
N LYS A 253 -37.64 12.93 25.44
CA LYS A 253 -38.37 12.03 26.32
C LYS A 253 -37.71 10.65 26.40
N GLU A 254 -37.71 10.09 27.61
CA GLU A 254 -37.31 8.68 27.85
C GLU A 254 -38.54 7.78 27.67
N VAL A 255 -38.34 6.65 26.97
CA VAL A 255 -39.40 5.68 26.66
C VAL A 255 -38.96 4.25 26.95
N ASP A 256 -39.93 3.36 27.16
CA ASP A 256 -39.66 1.92 27.25
C ASP A 256 -39.16 1.38 25.90
N ALA A 257 -38.07 0.60 25.93
CA ALA A 257 -37.41 0.07 24.75
C ALA A 257 -37.01 -1.39 24.92
N LYS A 258 -38.01 -2.27 24.97
CA LYS A 258 -37.78 -3.73 25.01
C LYS A 258 -37.36 -4.22 23.62
N ARG A 259 -36.13 -3.90 23.24
CA ARG A 259 -35.49 -4.27 21.98
C ARG A 259 -34.20 -5.04 22.23
N GLY A 260 -33.67 -5.68 21.17
CA GLY A 260 -32.29 -6.17 21.13
C GLY A 260 -31.26 -5.02 21.06
N ASN A 261 -30.03 -5.40 20.82
CA ASN A 261 -28.88 -4.49 20.87
C ASN A 261 -28.46 -3.98 19.47
N THR A 262 -29.16 -4.41 18.39
CA THR A 262 -28.83 -3.96 17.03
C THR A 262 -29.51 -2.64 16.68
N MET A 263 -28.95 -1.93 15.70
CA MET A 263 -29.52 -0.69 15.18
C MET A 263 -30.90 -0.93 14.55
N GLU A 264 -31.07 -2.07 13.86
CA GLU A 264 -32.33 -2.49 13.24
C GLU A 264 -33.44 -2.75 14.27
N ASP A 265 -33.08 -3.22 15.48
CA ASP A 265 -34.06 -3.39 16.56
C ASP A 265 -34.66 -2.05 16.99
N GLY A 266 -33.84 -0.99 17.02
CA GLY A 266 -34.29 0.38 17.27
C GLY A 266 -35.22 0.90 16.19
N VAL A 267 -34.86 0.71 14.92
CA VAL A 267 -35.70 1.05 13.75
C VAL A 267 -37.06 0.38 13.83
N LYS A 268 -37.08 -0.94 14.10
CA LYS A 268 -38.36 -1.71 14.21
C LYS A 268 -39.20 -1.25 15.38
N LEU A 269 -38.63 -0.99 16.55
CA LEU A 269 -39.35 -0.59 17.75
C LEU A 269 -40.00 0.77 17.60
N HIS A 270 -39.23 1.77 17.12
CA HIS A 270 -39.66 3.17 17.07
C HIS A 270 -40.35 3.53 15.75
N ASN A 271 -40.26 2.66 14.73
CA ASN A 271 -40.72 2.94 13.37
C ASN A 271 -40.13 4.25 12.81
N LEU A 272 -38.85 4.53 13.15
CA LEU A 272 -38.07 5.67 12.69
C LEU A 272 -36.92 5.22 11.82
N PRO A 273 -36.47 6.03 10.84
CA PRO A 273 -35.42 5.62 9.92
C PRO A 273 -34.07 5.50 10.64
N LEU A 274 -33.21 4.63 10.10
CA LEU A 274 -31.87 4.36 10.64
C LEU A 274 -31.02 5.62 10.76
N TRP A 275 -31.08 6.53 9.78
CA TRP A 275 -30.33 7.79 9.80
C TRP A 275 -30.74 8.73 10.97
N GLN A 276 -31.91 8.56 11.57
CA GLN A 276 -32.34 9.35 12.73
C GLN A 276 -31.85 8.77 14.07
N GLN A 277 -31.29 7.56 14.06
CA GLN A 277 -30.69 6.93 15.24
C GLN A 277 -29.26 7.44 15.49
N ILE A 278 -28.89 7.66 16.75
CA ILE A 278 -27.51 7.84 17.15
C ILE A 278 -26.88 6.47 17.34
N LYS A 279 -25.77 6.22 16.69
CA LYS A 279 -24.94 5.02 16.88
C LYS A 279 -23.80 5.36 17.83
N ASP A 280 -23.75 4.67 18.94
CA ASP A 280 -22.83 4.90 20.03
C ASP A 280 -21.83 3.75 20.12
N VAL A 281 -20.52 4.02 19.98
CA VAL A 281 -19.46 3.02 20.06
C VAL A 281 -18.43 3.47 21.10
N LEU A 282 -18.27 2.67 22.16
CA LEU A 282 -17.32 2.97 23.23
C LEU A 282 -15.99 2.29 22.99
N PHE A 283 -14.92 3.08 22.95
CA PHE A 283 -13.54 2.64 22.82
C PHE A 283 -12.73 2.94 24.09
N VAL A 284 -11.58 2.29 24.20
CA VAL A 284 -10.57 2.55 25.22
C VAL A 284 -9.22 2.75 24.52
N ASP A 285 -8.54 3.87 24.83
CA ASP A 285 -7.22 4.19 24.27
C ASP A 285 -6.08 3.47 25.01
N GLU A 286 -4.84 3.61 24.53
CA GLU A 286 -3.63 3.05 25.16
C GLU A 286 -3.37 3.56 26.58
N ASN A 287 -3.94 4.70 26.96
CA ASN A 287 -3.85 5.31 28.28
C ASN A 287 -5.04 4.94 29.19
N LYS A 288 -5.86 3.97 28.77
CA LYS A 288 -7.07 3.53 29.46
C LYS A 288 -8.15 4.61 29.63
N LYS A 289 -8.18 5.61 28.74
CA LYS A 289 -9.25 6.59 28.68
C LYS A 289 -10.41 6.06 27.86
N PHE A 290 -11.63 6.37 28.27
CA PHE A 290 -12.85 6.00 27.57
C PHE A 290 -13.23 7.05 26.53
N ILE A 291 -13.47 6.60 25.31
CA ILE A 291 -13.82 7.41 24.14
C ILE A 291 -15.17 6.92 23.62
N LEU A 292 -16.20 7.73 23.73
CA LEU A 292 -17.51 7.45 23.14
C LEU A 292 -17.58 8.13 21.77
N ALA A 293 -17.42 7.34 20.72
CA ALA A 293 -17.65 7.78 19.34
C ALA A 293 -19.14 7.72 19.05
N ILE A 294 -19.73 8.84 18.68
CA ILE A 294 -21.15 8.95 18.32
C ILE A 294 -21.29 9.43 16.89
N ILE A 295 -22.16 8.77 16.14
CA ILE A 295 -22.32 8.98 14.71
C ILE A 295 -23.79 8.76 14.29
N ARG A 296 -24.18 9.33 13.16
CA ARG A 296 -25.49 9.07 12.57
C ARG A 296 -25.64 7.59 12.22
N GLY A 297 -26.77 6.99 12.54
CA GLY A 297 -26.97 5.54 12.54
C GLY A 297 -26.77 4.83 11.20
N ASP A 298 -26.86 5.55 10.09
CA ASP A 298 -26.61 5.00 8.75
C ASP A 298 -25.13 5.01 8.33
N PHE A 299 -24.21 5.46 9.22
CA PHE A 299 -22.77 5.38 9.05
C PHE A 299 -22.11 4.44 10.06
N ASP A 300 -20.90 4.02 9.75
CA ASP A 300 -20.01 3.29 10.64
C ASP A 300 -18.83 4.17 11.06
N VAL A 301 -18.29 3.93 12.26
CA VAL A 301 -17.09 4.62 12.73
C VAL A 301 -15.87 4.07 12.00
N ASN A 302 -15.07 4.96 11.41
CA ASN A 302 -13.73 4.63 10.93
C ASN A 302 -12.72 4.88 12.06
N GLU A 303 -12.11 3.80 12.55
CA GLU A 303 -11.19 3.86 13.69
C GLU A 303 -9.93 4.68 13.37
N THR A 304 -9.45 4.70 12.13
CA THR A 304 -8.28 5.47 11.72
C THR A 304 -8.59 6.96 11.76
N LYS A 305 -9.73 7.39 11.20
CA LYS A 305 -10.19 8.78 11.31
C LYS A 305 -10.38 9.20 12.77
N LEU A 306 -10.97 8.33 13.58
CA LEU A 306 -11.16 8.60 15.02
C LEU A 306 -9.81 8.76 15.74
N LYS A 307 -8.86 7.85 15.54
CA LYS A 307 -7.51 7.94 16.12
C LYS A 307 -6.81 9.24 15.74
N ASN A 308 -6.86 9.60 14.47
CA ASN A 308 -6.22 10.80 13.95
C ASN A 308 -6.85 12.07 14.55
N LEU A 309 -8.19 12.10 14.65
CA LEU A 309 -8.92 13.23 15.21
C LEU A 309 -8.57 13.49 16.69
N ILE A 310 -8.49 12.42 17.49
CA ILE A 310 -8.20 12.53 18.93
C ILE A 310 -6.71 12.37 19.29
N LYS A 311 -5.85 12.10 18.29
CA LYS A 311 -4.38 11.99 18.42
C LYS A 311 -3.94 10.89 19.39
N VAL A 312 -4.49 9.68 19.23
CA VAL A 312 -4.11 8.47 19.97
C VAL A 312 -3.50 7.42 19.02
N ASN A 313 -2.68 6.52 19.58
CA ASN A 313 -1.99 5.51 18.78
C ASN A 313 -2.83 4.24 18.59
N SER A 314 -3.63 3.87 19.59
CA SER A 314 -4.45 2.67 19.51
C SER A 314 -5.81 2.84 20.18
N LEU A 315 -6.79 2.10 19.66
CA LEU A 315 -8.13 1.98 20.23
C LEU A 315 -8.50 0.50 20.28
N ARG A 316 -9.29 0.13 21.27
CA ARG A 316 -10.02 -1.15 21.33
C ARG A 316 -11.45 -0.90 21.77
N HIS A 317 -12.35 -1.74 21.38
CA HIS A 317 -13.70 -1.71 21.94
C HIS A 317 -13.69 -1.91 23.44
N ALA A 318 -14.55 -1.20 24.15
CA ALA A 318 -14.78 -1.44 25.57
C ALA A 318 -15.51 -2.76 25.78
N THR A 319 -15.24 -3.42 26.90
CA THR A 319 -15.98 -4.62 27.32
C THR A 319 -17.31 -4.26 27.96
N ASP A 320 -18.22 -5.21 28.04
CA ASP A 320 -19.51 -5.04 28.71
C ASP A 320 -19.38 -4.60 30.17
N GLU A 321 -18.34 -5.11 30.88
CA GLU A 321 -18.03 -4.75 32.24
C GLU A 321 -17.61 -3.28 32.34
N GLU A 322 -16.73 -2.84 31.46
CA GLU A 322 -16.26 -1.45 31.37
C GLU A 322 -17.43 -0.48 31.09
N ILE A 323 -18.38 -0.88 30.22
CA ILE A 323 -19.59 -0.10 29.98
C ILE A 323 -20.44 0.06 31.25
N ARG A 324 -20.63 -1.03 32.01
CA ARG A 324 -21.40 -0.99 33.26
C ARG A 324 -20.71 -0.20 34.37
N GLU A 325 -19.37 -0.24 34.45
CA GLU A 325 -18.60 0.59 35.39
C GLU A 325 -18.78 2.10 35.16
N LEU A 326 -19.10 2.50 33.93
CA LEU A 326 -19.41 3.87 33.58
C LEU A 326 -20.86 4.28 33.89
N GLY A 327 -21.67 3.36 34.44
CA GLY A 327 -23.09 3.60 34.76
C GLY A 327 -24.00 3.52 33.53
N SER A 328 -23.57 2.81 32.48
CA SER A 328 -24.35 2.57 31.27
C SER A 328 -24.67 1.07 31.10
N GLU A 329 -25.35 0.70 30.03
CA GLU A 329 -25.71 -0.68 29.72
C GLU A 329 -25.38 -1.01 28.26
N PRO A 330 -24.73 -2.16 27.96
CA PRO A 330 -24.45 -2.61 26.61
C PRO A 330 -25.72 -2.59 25.73
N GLY A 331 -25.60 -1.98 24.53
CA GLY A 331 -26.72 -1.79 23.59
C GLY A 331 -27.63 -0.62 23.88
N PHE A 332 -27.42 0.10 25.01
CA PHE A 332 -28.22 1.27 25.43
C PHE A 332 -27.36 2.46 25.83
N ILE A 333 -26.10 2.51 25.41
CA ILE A 333 -25.20 3.63 25.67
C ILE A 333 -25.79 4.91 25.04
N SER A 334 -25.53 6.06 25.68
CA SER A 334 -25.97 7.36 25.21
C SER A 334 -24.99 8.44 25.61
N PRO A 335 -24.75 9.49 24.81
CA PRO A 335 -23.98 10.66 25.22
C PRO A 335 -24.70 11.50 26.29
N VAL A 336 -26.05 11.36 26.38
CA VAL A 336 -26.86 12.11 27.33
C VAL A 336 -26.60 11.59 28.75
N ASN A 337 -26.12 12.48 29.64
CA ASN A 337 -25.80 12.15 31.02
C ASN A 337 -24.76 11.01 31.20
N ILE A 338 -23.90 10.78 30.21
CA ILE A 338 -22.77 9.84 30.36
C ILE A 338 -21.77 10.31 31.44
N SER A 339 -21.03 9.39 32.02
CA SER A 339 -19.98 9.71 33.00
C SER A 339 -19.00 10.76 32.46
N LYS A 340 -18.64 11.76 33.27
CA LYS A 340 -17.63 12.79 32.95
C LYS A 340 -16.21 12.23 32.67
N LYS A 341 -15.97 10.95 32.98
CA LYS A 341 -14.72 10.27 32.65
C LYS A 341 -14.63 9.88 31.17
N VAL A 342 -15.73 9.97 30.44
CA VAL A 342 -15.82 9.60 29.02
C VAL A 342 -15.62 10.84 28.15
N ILE A 343 -14.73 10.75 27.17
CA ILE A 343 -14.56 11.77 26.13
C ILE A 343 -15.56 11.44 25.02
N VAL A 344 -16.51 12.33 24.78
CA VAL A 344 -17.51 12.20 23.73
C VAL A 344 -16.97 12.81 22.44
N VAL A 345 -16.87 12.01 21.40
CA VAL A 345 -16.42 12.40 20.05
C VAL A 345 -17.58 12.25 19.08
N ALA A 346 -18.06 13.35 18.54
CA ALA A 346 -19.20 13.37 17.63
C ALA A 346 -18.75 13.45 16.17
N ASP A 347 -19.34 12.61 15.34
CA ASP A 347 -19.25 12.78 13.89
C ASP A 347 -20.09 13.97 13.43
N ASP A 348 -19.60 14.75 12.48
CA ASP A 348 -20.28 15.91 11.92
C ASP A 348 -21.61 15.57 11.22
N SER A 349 -21.86 14.27 10.88
CA SER A 349 -23.15 13.80 10.36
C SER A 349 -24.31 14.03 11.34
N LEU A 350 -24.03 14.13 12.64
CA LEU A 350 -25.09 14.43 13.63
C LEU A 350 -25.61 15.86 13.50
N ARG A 351 -24.89 16.77 12.83
CA ARG A 351 -25.37 18.11 12.45
C ARG A 351 -26.34 18.13 11.30
N THR A 352 -26.51 17.00 10.61
CA THR A 352 -27.42 16.86 9.45
C THR A 352 -28.82 16.34 9.84
N ILE A 353 -29.06 16.11 11.13
CA ILE A 353 -30.32 15.60 11.66
C ILE A 353 -30.80 16.36 12.90
N LYS A 354 -32.11 16.33 13.15
CA LYS A 354 -32.77 16.73 14.38
C LYS A 354 -33.60 15.60 14.96
N ASN A 355 -33.98 15.74 16.22
CA ASN A 355 -34.88 14.81 16.91
C ASN A 355 -34.43 13.35 16.83
N ALA A 356 -33.13 13.14 17.02
CA ALA A 356 -32.54 11.81 16.97
C ALA A 356 -33.05 10.91 18.10
N TYR A 357 -32.88 9.60 17.97
CA TYR A 357 -33.18 8.65 19.03
C TYR A 357 -31.99 7.73 19.29
N GLY A 358 -31.90 7.18 20.51
CA GLY A 358 -30.80 6.30 20.92
C GLY A 358 -31.01 5.74 22.31
N GLY A 359 -29.99 5.10 22.86
CA GLY A 359 -30.01 4.55 24.22
C GLY A 359 -30.19 5.61 25.31
N ALA A 360 -30.57 5.18 26.52
CA ALA A 360 -30.75 6.04 27.71
C ALA A 360 -29.80 5.68 28.86
N ASN A 361 -28.68 5.00 28.60
CA ASN A 361 -27.76 4.45 29.59
C ASN A 361 -28.41 3.46 30.60
N LYS A 362 -29.59 2.97 30.28
CA LYS A 362 -30.37 2.05 31.13
C LYS A 362 -30.92 0.92 30.29
N LYS A 363 -30.89 -0.28 30.81
CA LYS A 363 -31.44 -1.45 30.15
C LYS A 363 -32.92 -1.26 29.79
N HIS A 364 -33.26 -1.55 28.54
CA HIS A 364 -34.62 -1.42 27.99
C HIS A 364 -35.21 0.00 28.06
N ARG A 365 -34.35 1.01 27.95
CA ARG A 365 -34.77 2.43 27.88
C ARG A 365 -34.08 3.12 26.71
N ASP A 366 -34.84 3.89 25.95
CA ASP A 366 -34.34 4.76 24.88
C ASP A 366 -34.77 6.20 25.11
N LEU A 367 -34.02 7.13 24.51
CA LEU A 367 -34.34 8.54 24.40
C LEU A 367 -34.84 8.84 22.99
N LEU A 368 -35.93 9.59 22.88
CA LEU A 368 -36.44 10.16 21.64
C LEU A 368 -36.24 11.69 21.65
N ASN A 369 -36.10 12.26 20.45
CA ASN A 369 -35.94 13.69 20.20
C ASN A 369 -34.68 14.26 20.86
N VAL A 370 -33.59 13.54 20.79
CA VAL A 370 -32.26 13.96 21.24
C VAL A 370 -31.66 14.93 20.23
N ASN A 371 -31.17 16.08 20.69
CA ASN A 371 -30.52 17.08 19.84
C ASN A 371 -29.16 17.47 20.42
N ILE A 372 -28.15 17.53 19.53
CA ILE A 372 -26.80 17.99 19.87
C ILE A 372 -26.85 19.45 20.37
N ASP A 373 -25.94 19.83 21.27
CA ASP A 373 -25.83 21.10 21.95
C ASP A 373 -26.93 21.40 22.98
N ARG A 374 -28.13 20.87 22.80
CA ARG A 374 -29.25 21.02 23.74
C ARG A 374 -29.22 19.94 24.84
N ASP A 375 -29.13 18.67 24.45
CA ASP A 375 -29.28 17.53 25.36
C ASP A 375 -27.92 16.91 25.76
N TYR A 376 -26.91 17.07 24.89
CA TYR A 376 -25.53 16.72 25.16
C TYR A 376 -24.59 17.65 24.37
N LYS A 377 -23.36 17.77 24.85
CA LYS A 377 -22.31 18.53 24.17
C LYS A 377 -21.08 17.65 24.00
N PRO A 378 -20.62 17.39 22.75
CA PRO A 378 -19.41 16.62 22.53
C PRO A 378 -18.17 17.37 23.01
N ASN A 379 -17.13 16.65 23.40
CA ASN A 379 -15.82 17.20 23.72
C ASN A 379 -15.02 17.52 22.45
N ILE A 380 -15.19 16.70 21.41
CA ILE A 380 -14.51 16.80 20.13
C ILE A 380 -15.55 16.51 19.04
N GLU A 381 -15.46 17.24 17.94
CA GLU A 381 -16.34 17.05 16.78
C GLU A 381 -15.50 17.03 15.49
N GLY A 382 -15.81 16.13 14.56
CA GLY A 382 -15.14 16.03 13.26
C GLY A 382 -15.59 14.81 12.47
N ASP A 383 -15.00 14.62 11.28
CA ASP A 383 -15.31 13.48 10.42
C ASP A 383 -14.67 12.20 10.95
N ILE A 384 -15.49 11.26 11.43
CA ILE A 384 -15.11 9.92 11.83
C ILE A 384 -15.88 8.83 11.07
N ALA A 385 -16.64 9.21 10.03
CA ALA A 385 -17.46 8.26 9.28
C ALA A 385 -16.63 7.43 8.28
N ALA A 386 -16.89 6.14 8.25
CA ALA A 386 -16.45 5.28 7.15
C ALA A 386 -17.23 5.63 5.87
N PRO A 387 -16.56 5.71 4.71
CA PRO A 387 -17.24 6.01 3.46
C PRO A 387 -18.13 4.85 3.03
N LYS A 388 -19.24 5.17 2.37
CA LYS A 388 -20.11 4.20 1.69
C LYS A 388 -19.60 3.92 0.28
N ASN A 389 -20.00 2.79 -0.31
CA ASN A 389 -19.60 2.42 -1.67
C ASN A 389 -20.00 3.46 -2.74
N GLU A 390 -21.10 4.16 -2.50
CA GLU A 390 -21.57 5.28 -3.32
C GLU A 390 -21.62 6.50 -2.40
N ALA A 391 -20.67 7.40 -2.58
CA ALA A 391 -20.58 8.64 -1.82
C ALA A 391 -20.52 9.82 -2.80
N ILE A 392 -20.77 11.02 -2.30
CA ILE A 392 -20.63 12.26 -3.08
C ILE A 392 -19.47 13.04 -2.49
N SER A 393 -18.54 13.51 -3.33
CA SER A 393 -17.43 14.37 -2.88
C SER A 393 -17.95 15.68 -2.29
N LEU A 394 -17.09 16.43 -1.60
CA LEU A 394 -17.46 17.75 -1.09
C LEU A 394 -17.81 18.72 -2.23
N GLU A 395 -17.24 18.52 -3.41
CA GLU A 395 -17.46 19.28 -4.64
C GLU A 395 -18.71 18.84 -5.41
N GLY A 396 -19.35 17.74 -5.00
CA GLY A 396 -20.60 17.23 -5.58
C GLY A 396 -20.45 16.14 -6.64
N GLU A 397 -19.26 15.57 -6.79
CA GLU A 397 -18.99 14.47 -7.73
C GLU A 397 -19.33 13.11 -7.12
N ASN A 398 -19.79 12.17 -7.95
CA ASN A 398 -20.00 10.80 -7.53
C ASN A 398 -18.66 10.10 -7.29
N LEU A 399 -18.52 9.49 -6.12
CA LEU A 399 -17.36 8.70 -5.73
C LEU A 399 -17.70 7.21 -5.80
N LYS A 400 -16.82 6.43 -6.40
CA LYS A 400 -16.92 4.96 -6.45
C LYS A 400 -15.85 4.35 -5.54
N ALA A 401 -16.22 3.32 -4.80
CA ALA A 401 -15.25 2.51 -4.09
C ALA A 401 -14.46 1.66 -5.09
N SER A 402 -13.15 1.71 -4.98
CA SER A 402 -12.21 0.88 -5.74
C SER A 402 -11.19 0.26 -4.79
N LYS A 403 -10.42 -0.69 -5.29
CA LYS A 403 -9.30 -1.29 -4.55
C LYS A 403 -8.15 -1.62 -5.49
N GLY A 404 -6.95 -1.71 -4.93
CA GLY A 404 -5.78 -2.00 -5.73
C GLY A 404 -4.56 -2.36 -4.91
N ILE A 405 -3.46 -2.55 -5.62
CA ILE A 405 -2.16 -2.88 -5.06
C ILE A 405 -1.32 -1.61 -5.02
N GLU A 406 -0.90 -1.20 -3.81
CA GLU A 406 0.06 -0.12 -3.60
C GLU A 406 1.43 -0.55 -4.12
N VAL A 407 1.98 0.16 -5.09
CA VAL A 407 3.30 -0.12 -5.69
C VAL A 407 4.37 0.89 -5.27
N GLY A 408 3.98 2.06 -4.78
CA GLY A 408 4.89 3.06 -4.25
C GLY A 408 4.17 4.14 -3.48
N ASN A 409 4.89 4.86 -2.63
CA ASN A 409 4.39 5.99 -1.85
C ASN A 409 5.38 7.13 -1.75
N ILE A 410 4.83 8.31 -1.56
CA ILE A 410 5.55 9.55 -1.35
C ILE A 410 4.97 10.25 -0.12
N PHE A 411 5.85 10.67 0.81
CA PHE A 411 5.48 11.24 2.10
C PHE A 411 6.05 12.64 2.28
N GLN A 412 5.23 13.54 2.83
CA GLN A 412 5.69 14.77 3.45
C GLN A 412 5.98 14.50 4.92
N LEU A 413 7.25 14.37 5.28
CA LEU A 413 7.67 14.13 6.67
C LEU A 413 7.72 15.42 7.48
N GLY A 414 7.79 16.58 6.81
CA GLY A 414 7.99 17.86 7.47
C GLY A 414 9.26 17.88 8.31
N CYS A 415 9.18 18.44 9.49
CA CYS A 415 10.30 18.43 10.45
C CYS A 415 10.18 17.32 11.50
N HIS A 416 9.38 16.29 11.27
CA HIS A 416 9.09 15.27 12.28
C HIS A 416 10.36 14.57 12.79
N TYR A 417 11.16 14.02 11.87
CA TYR A 417 12.41 13.31 12.21
C TYR A 417 13.53 14.27 12.59
N SER A 418 13.74 15.32 11.82
CA SER A 418 14.81 16.28 12.07
C SER A 418 14.72 16.94 13.45
N LYS A 419 13.50 17.25 13.94
CA LYS A 419 13.28 17.75 15.30
C LYS A 419 13.57 16.71 16.37
N LYS A 420 13.05 15.49 16.25
CA LYS A 420 13.25 14.42 17.24
C LYS A 420 14.73 14.03 17.38
N MET A 421 15.43 13.97 16.24
CA MET A 421 16.84 13.58 16.18
C MET A 421 17.80 14.76 16.22
N LYS A 422 17.30 16.00 16.40
CA LYS A 422 18.10 17.25 16.50
C LYS A 422 19.02 17.45 15.29
N ALA A 423 18.56 17.12 14.09
CA ALA A 423 19.27 17.32 12.84
C ALA A 423 18.96 18.72 12.28
N THR A 424 19.98 19.57 12.16
CA THR A 424 19.86 20.98 11.77
C THR A 424 20.78 21.33 10.61
N PHE A 425 20.47 22.43 9.94
CA PHE A 425 21.36 23.11 8.99
C PHE A 425 21.51 24.57 9.37
N THR A 426 22.63 25.19 8.96
CA THR A 426 22.83 26.63 9.18
C THR A 426 22.14 27.43 8.07
N ASP A 427 21.17 28.27 8.44
CA ASP A 427 20.44 29.12 7.52
C ASP A 427 21.19 30.41 7.15
N LYS A 428 20.62 31.22 6.25
CA LYS A 428 21.20 32.47 5.73
C LYS A 428 21.53 33.50 6.83
N ASP A 429 20.79 33.47 7.94
CA ASP A 429 20.97 34.34 9.09
C ASP A 429 21.96 33.79 10.13
N GLY A 430 22.64 32.67 9.81
CA GLY A 430 23.59 32.00 10.69
C GLY A 430 22.97 31.19 11.82
N LYS A 431 21.63 31.02 11.83
CA LYS A 431 20.92 30.23 12.83
C LYS A 431 20.73 28.80 12.39
N GLU A 432 20.69 27.92 13.37
CA GLU A 432 20.32 26.51 13.19
C GLU A 432 18.81 26.37 12.96
N LYS A 433 18.43 25.66 11.88
CA LYS A 433 17.07 25.29 11.56
C LYS A 433 16.95 23.81 11.30
N TYR A 434 15.80 23.21 11.59
CA TYR A 434 15.53 21.80 11.29
C TYR A 434 15.25 21.61 9.81
N PHE A 435 15.76 20.51 9.24
CA PHE A 435 15.45 20.14 7.87
C PHE A 435 13.96 19.86 7.69
N TYR A 436 13.40 20.34 6.60
CA TYR A 436 12.12 19.88 6.09
C TYR A 436 12.38 18.67 5.18
N MET A 437 11.64 17.56 5.37
CA MET A 437 11.99 16.27 4.78
C MET A 437 10.83 15.65 4.02
N GLY A 438 11.18 14.86 3.00
CA GLY A 438 10.29 13.90 2.36
C GLY A 438 10.90 12.51 2.29
N CYS A 439 10.06 11.47 2.18
CA CYS A 439 10.52 10.14 1.83
C CYS A 439 9.65 9.49 0.75
N TYR A 440 10.26 8.57 -0.02
CA TYR A 440 9.69 8.07 -1.26
C TYR A 440 10.07 6.60 -1.46
N GLY A 441 9.11 5.68 -1.37
CA GLY A 441 9.36 4.23 -1.36
C GLY A 441 8.76 3.48 -2.54
N ILE A 442 9.49 2.48 -3.09
CA ILE A 442 9.00 1.50 -4.07
C ILE A 442 9.47 0.11 -3.66
N GLY A 443 8.54 -0.81 -3.43
CA GLY A 443 8.84 -2.22 -3.13
C GLY A 443 9.08 -3.02 -4.41
N ILE A 444 10.32 -3.45 -4.67
CA ILE A 444 10.71 -4.07 -5.95
C ILE A 444 9.98 -5.39 -6.20
N GLY A 445 9.91 -6.26 -5.19
CA GLY A 445 9.21 -7.55 -5.30
C GLY A 445 7.71 -7.38 -5.53
N ARG A 446 7.09 -6.44 -4.82
CA ARG A 446 5.66 -6.11 -4.98
C ARG A 446 5.38 -5.56 -6.38
N THR A 447 6.23 -4.68 -6.91
CA THR A 447 6.12 -4.17 -8.28
C THR A 447 6.19 -5.31 -9.30
N MET A 448 7.13 -6.25 -9.14
CA MET A 448 7.23 -7.45 -10.00
C MET A 448 5.95 -8.29 -9.94
N ALA A 449 5.42 -8.56 -8.75
CA ALA A 449 4.16 -9.29 -8.60
C ALA A 449 2.99 -8.54 -9.24
N THR A 450 2.90 -7.23 -9.05
CA THR A 450 1.83 -6.41 -9.64
C THR A 450 1.85 -6.41 -11.16
N ILE A 451 3.04 -6.41 -11.78
CA ILE A 451 3.17 -6.58 -13.23
C ILE A 451 2.55 -7.92 -13.66
N VAL A 452 2.86 -9.00 -12.94
CA VAL A 452 2.29 -10.33 -13.26
C VAL A 452 0.78 -10.39 -12.99
N GLU A 453 0.28 -9.74 -11.93
CA GLU A 453 -1.17 -9.64 -11.67
C GLU A 453 -1.92 -8.91 -12.79
N LYS A 454 -1.29 -7.93 -13.40
CA LYS A 454 -1.90 -7.15 -14.49
C LYS A 454 -1.76 -7.84 -15.84
N TYR A 455 -0.65 -8.55 -16.05
CA TYR A 455 -0.27 -9.11 -17.35
C TYR A 455 -0.09 -10.63 -17.26
N ASN A 456 -1.19 -11.34 -17.29
CA ASN A 456 -1.25 -12.80 -17.36
C ASN A 456 -2.52 -13.27 -18.08
N ASP A 457 -2.50 -14.52 -18.51
CA ASP A 457 -3.68 -15.23 -19.01
C ASP A 457 -3.70 -16.68 -18.44
N GLU A 458 -4.62 -17.49 -18.92
CA GLU A 458 -4.77 -18.89 -18.51
C GLU A 458 -3.53 -19.76 -18.80
N ASN A 459 -2.67 -19.36 -19.75
CA ASN A 459 -1.50 -20.09 -20.17
C ASN A 459 -0.23 -19.67 -19.43
N GLY A 460 -0.17 -18.45 -18.89
CA GLY A 460 1.00 -17.98 -18.16
C GLY A 460 1.15 -16.46 -18.09
N ILE A 461 2.39 -16.03 -17.86
CA ILE A 461 2.77 -14.62 -17.75
C ILE A 461 2.79 -13.97 -19.15
N ILE A 462 2.56 -12.66 -19.18
CA ILE A 462 2.73 -11.80 -20.36
C ILE A 462 3.64 -10.64 -19.96
N TRP A 463 4.97 -10.84 -20.01
CA TRP A 463 5.88 -9.77 -19.60
C TRP A 463 5.85 -8.59 -20.57
N PRO A 464 5.70 -7.33 -20.06
CA PRO A 464 6.08 -6.15 -20.84
C PRO A 464 7.54 -6.24 -21.30
N GLU A 465 7.81 -5.86 -22.55
CA GLU A 465 9.13 -6.07 -23.18
C GLU A 465 10.30 -5.50 -22.37
N GLN A 466 10.11 -4.34 -21.75
CA GLN A 466 11.16 -3.63 -21.01
C GLN A 466 11.58 -4.32 -19.70
N VAL A 467 10.76 -5.22 -19.15
CA VAL A 467 11.06 -5.98 -17.92
C VAL A 467 11.18 -7.48 -18.12
N ALA A 468 10.86 -7.97 -19.31
CA ALA A 468 10.95 -9.39 -19.64
C ALA A 468 12.37 -9.92 -19.41
N PRO A 469 12.53 -11.15 -18.87
CA PRO A 469 13.87 -11.73 -18.59
C PRO A 469 14.72 -11.89 -19.85
N PHE A 470 14.07 -12.09 -21.00
CA PHE A 470 14.67 -12.19 -22.33
C PHE A 470 13.74 -11.55 -23.36
N LYS A 471 14.29 -11.09 -24.48
CA LYS A 471 13.51 -10.61 -25.63
C LYS A 471 12.88 -11.79 -26.39
N TYR A 472 13.68 -12.83 -26.63
CA TYR A 472 13.27 -14.00 -27.40
C TYR A 472 13.35 -15.28 -26.57
N HIS A 473 12.38 -16.18 -26.81
CA HIS A 473 12.42 -17.58 -26.43
C HIS A 473 12.59 -18.40 -27.71
N LEU A 474 13.82 -18.91 -27.97
CA LEU A 474 14.15 -19.73 -29.13
C LEU A 474 13.87 -21.19 -28.79
N ILE A 475 13.04 -21.84 -29.58
CA ILE A 475 12.69 -23.27 -29.45
C ILE A 475 13.17 -24.01 -30.68
N ASN A 476 14.06 -24.98 -30.48
CA ASN A 476 14.43 -25.96 -31.51
C ASN A 476 13.59 -27.23 -31.37
N LEU A 477 12.89 -27.60 -32.44
CA LEU A 477 12.11 -28.85 -32.53
C LEU A 477 12.79 -29.90 -33.44
N ASN A 478 13.92 -29.55 -34.06
CA ASN A 478 14.69 -30.46 -34.87
C ASN A 478 15.67 -31.27 -34.02
N LYS A 479 16.01 -32.48 -34.46
CA LYS A 479 17.13 -33.25 -33.87
C LYS A 479 18.49 -32.58 -34.15
N ASP A 480 18.62 -31.97 -35.34
CA ASP A 480 19.76 -31.15 -35.70
C ASP A 480 19.58 -29.76 -35.13
N SER A 481 20.55 -29.31 -34.37
CA SER A 481 20.53 -27.99 -33.71
C SER A 481 21.30 -26.92 -34.49
N THR A 482 21.93 -27.23 -35.61
CA THR A 482 22.85 -26.33 -36.33
C THR A 482 22.22 -24.95 -36.59
N GLN A 483 21.03 -24.89 -37.20
CA GLN A 483 20.34 -23.65 -37.50
C GLN A 483 19.98 -22.84 -36.21
N ALA A 484 19.56 -23.53 -35.15
CA ALA A 484 19.21 -22.90 -33.88
C ALA A 484 20.47 -22.38 -33.15
N ASP A 485 21.58 -23.12 -33.18
CA ASP A 485 22.84 -22.70 -32.58
C ASP A 485 23.44 -21.50 -33.34
N GLU A 486 23.34 -21.47 -34.68
CA GLU A 486 23.75 -20.31 -35.51
C GLU A 486 22.92 -19.06 -35.21
N LEU A 487 21.59 -19.19 -35.16
CA LEU A 487 20.71 -18.09 -34.79
C LEU A 487 21.02 -17.60 -33.38
N TYR A 488 21.14 -18.51 -32.42
CA TYR A 488 21.46 -18.16 -31.03
C TYR A 488 22.79 -17.39 -30.94
N ALA A 489 23.84 -17.88 -31.62
CA ALA A 489 25.14 -17.22 -31.65
C ALA A 489 25.09 -15.83 -32.33
N SER A 490 24.31 -15.70 -33.42
CA SER A 490 24.08 -14.43 -34.09
C SER A 490 23.41 -13.40 -33.20
N LEU A 491 22.34 -13.79 -32.50
CA LEU A 491 21.63 -12.89 -31.56
C LEU A 491 22.50 -12.50 -30.37
N GLN A 492 23.32 -13.42 -29.87
CA GLN A 492 24.28 -13.11 -28.79
C GLN A 492 25.32 -12.07 -29.22
N LYS A 493 25.85 -12.18 -30.47
CA LYS A 493 26.80 -11.19 -31.00
C LYS A 493 26.19 -9.79 -31.13
N GLN A 494 24.87 -9.71 -31.25
CA GLN A 494 24.10 -8.44 -31.29
C GLN A 494 23.66 -7.97 -29.89
N GLU A 495 24.13 -8.63 -28.83
CA GLU A 495 23.76 -8.35 -27.44
C GLU A 495 22.25 -8.50 -27.15
N ILE A 496 21.55 -9.28 -27.98
CA ILE A 496 20.13 -9.56 -27.79
C ILE A 496 19.96 -10.70 -26.80
N GLU A 497 19.15 -10.48 -25.79
CA GLU A 497 18.87 -11.47 -24.75
C GLU A 497 17.91 -12.56 -25.24
N VAL A 498 18.41 -13.81 -25.28
CA VAL A 498 17.67 -15.00 -25.76
C VAL A 498 17.72 -16.10 -24.72
N LEU A 499 16.56 -16.68 -24.40
CA LEU A 499 16.47 -18.00 -23.77
C LEU A 499 16.33 -19.03 -24.88
N TYR A 500 17.29 -19.96 -24.98
CA TYR A 500 17.27 -21.01 -25.98
C TYR A 500 16.86 -22.34 -25.33
N ASP A 501 15.68 -22.87 -25.70
CA ASP A 501 15.22 -24.21 -25.29
C ASP A 501 15.88 -25.30 -26.15
N ASP A 502 17.05 -25.71 -25.71
CA ASP A 502 17.89 -26.77 -26.28
C ASP A 502 17.63 -28.13 -25.64
N ARG A 503 16.64 -28.28 -24.77
CA ARG A 503 16.30 -29.52 -24.07
C ARG A 503 15.76 -30.58 -25.04
N ASP A 504 15.98 -31.84 -24.72
CA ASP A 504 15.36 -33.00 -25.43
C ASP A 504 13.97 -33.26 -24.82
N GLU A 505 13.02 -32.35 -25.11
CA GLU A 505 11.65 -32.42 -24.63
C GLU A 505 10.66 -32.40 -25.80
N SER A 506 9.44 -32.91 -25.56
CA SER A 506 8.37 -32.88 -26.55
C SER A 506 7.98 -31.45 -26.92
N PRO A 507 7.51 -31.19 -28.17
CA PRO A 507 7.04 -29.87 -28.58
C PRO A 507 5.98 -29.29 -27.63
N GLY A 508 5.05 -30.13 -27.13
CA GLY A 508 4.00 -29.70 -26.20
C GLY A 508 4.56 -29.16 -24.87
N VAL A 509 5.60 -29.80 -24.33
CA VAL A 509 6.27 -29.32 -23.10
C VAL A 509 6.96 -28.00 -23.37
N LYS A 510 7.73 -27.89 -24.48
CA LYS A 510 8.43 -26.64 -24.83
C LYS A 510 7.48 -25.46 -25.04
N PHE A 511 6.35 -25.69 -25.72
CA PHE A 511 5.35 -24.63 -25.93
C PHE A 511 4.65 -24.23 -24.64
N ASN A 512 4.24 -25.19 -23.79
CA ASN A 512 3.62 -24.88 -22.50
C ASN A 512 4.56 -24.09 -21.58
N ASP A 513 5.86 -24.46 -21.56
CA ASP A 513 6.86 -23.71 -20.80
C ASP A 513 7.07 -22.31 -21.37
N ALA A 514 7.06 -22.14 -22.69
CA ALA A 514 7.20 -20.84 -23.32
C ALA A 514 6.02 -19.90 -22.98
N ASP A 515 4.81 -20.42 -23.02
CA ASP A 515 3.62 -19.66 -22.68
C ASP A 515 3.59 -19.34 -21.17
N LEU A 516 3.97 -20.29 -20.29
CA LEU A 516 4.09 -20.07 -18.85
C LEU A 516 5.13 -19.01 -18.50
N LEU A 517 6.31 -19.07 -19.11
CA LEU A 517 7.42 -18.13 -18.88
C LEU A 517 7.11 -16.72 -19.40
N GLY A 518 6.27 -16.61 -20.44
CA GLY A 518 5.72 -15.35 -20.93
C GLY A 518 6.71 -14.40 -21.57
N ILE A 519 7.79 -14.91 -22.18
CA ILE A 519 8.77 -14.11 -22.92
C ILE A 519 8.09 -13.48 -24.15
N PRO A 520 8.31 -12.19 -24.45
CA PRO A 520 7.52 -11.44 -25.44
C PRO A 520 7.46 -12.05 -26.84
N TYR A 521 8.56 -12.61 -27.30
CA TYR A 521 8.63 -13.22 -28.64
C TYR A 521 9.14 -14.65 -28.57
N ARG A 522 8.40 -15.57 -29.20
CA ARG A 522 8.80 -16.96 -29.37
C ARG A 522 9.30 -17.16 -30.79
N LEU A 523 10.51 -17.74 -30.95
CA LEU A 523 11.11 -18.15 -32.20
C LEU A 523 11.09 -19.69 -32.26
N VAL A 524 10.61 -20.27 -33.35
CA VAL A 524 10.55 -21.73 -33.50
C VAL A 524 11.26 -22.15 -34.78
N ILE A 525 12.16 -23.11 -34.63
CA ILE A 525 12.85 -23.80 -35.71
C ILE A 525 12.37 -25.24 -35.75
N SER A 526 11.85 -25.67 -36.90
CA SER A 526 11.27 -26.99 -37.07
C SER A 526 11.38 -27.45 -38.52
N LYS A 527 11.12 -28.74 -38.77
CA LYS A 527 11.02 -29.26 -40.16
C LYS A 527 9.97 -28.56 -41.01
N LYS A 528 8.93 -28.00 -40.38
CA LYS A 528 7.85 -27.29 -41.09
C LYS A 528 8.26 -25.88 -41.52
N THR A 529 9.18 -25.26 -40.84
CA THR A 529 9.66 -23.91 -41.15
C THR A 529 10.74 -23.89 -42.23
N GLY A 530 11.40 -25.02 -42.48
CA GLY A 530 12.52 -25.11 -43.41
C GLY A 530 13.66 -24.17 -43.02
N ASP A 531 14.10 -23.33 -43.95
CA ASP A 531 15.15 -22.34 -43.72
C ASP A 531 14.65 -21.07 -43.01
N GLN A 532 13.34 -20.92 -42.87
CA GLN A 532 12.72 -19.78 -42.18
C GLN A 532 12.50 -20.06 -40.70
N ILE A 533 12.18 -19.03 -39.94
CA ILE A 533 11.91 -19.06 -38.50
C ILE A 533 10.49 -18.63 -38.28
N GLU A 534 9.72 -19.40 -37.52
CA GLU A 534 8.42 -19.00 -37.06
C GLU A 534 8.58 -18.05 -35.88
N ILE A 535 8.07 -16.82 -36.00
CA ILE A 535 7.99 -15.87 -34.91
C ILE A 535 6.54 -15.65 -34.46
N LYS A 536 6.32 -15.65 -33.15
CA LYS A 536 5.04 -15.35 -32.52
C LYS A 536 5.23 -14.36 -31.37
N LYS A 537 4.46 -13.28 -31.35
CA LYS A 537 4.36 -12.43 -30.17
C LYS A 537 3.47 -13.09 -29.13
N ARG A 538 3.83 -13.04 -27.83
CA ARG A 538 3.10 -13.68 -26.72
C ARG A 538 1.63 -13.24 -26.66
N THR A 539 1.35 -11.99 -27.05
CA THR A 539 -0.01 -11.40 -27.07
C THR A 539 -0.80 -11.65 -28.34
N GLU A 540 -0.22 -12.31 -29.35
CA GLU A 540 -0.87 -12.53 -30.65
C GLU A 540 -1.17 -14.03 -30.84
N GLU A 541 -2.26 -14.36 -31.52
CA GLU A 541 -2.58 -15.74 -31.90
C GLU A 541 -1.82 -16.22 -33.12
N LYS A 542 -1.56 -15.28 -34.05
CA LYS A 542 -0.96 -15.61 -35.36
C LYS A 542 0.56 -15.65 -35.29
N THR A 543 1.11 -16.62 -36.00
CA THR A 543 2.55 -16.76 -36.29
C THR A 543 2.89 -16.12 -37.63
N LYS A 544 4.16 -15.79 -37.83
CA LYS A 544 4.73 -15.30 -39.10
C LYS A 544 6.00 -16.10 -39.38
N LEU A 545 6.28 -16.37 -40.65
CA LEU A 545 7.58 -16.88 -41.09
C LEU A 545 8.46 -15.70 -41.48
N VAL A 546 9.68 -15.66 -40.99
CA VAL A 546 10.66 -14.62 -41.24
C VAL A 546 12.02 -15.24 -41.58
N ASP A 547 12.82 -14.53 -42.34
CA ASP A 547 14.19 -14.94 -42.61
C ASP A 547 15.11 -14.61 -41.42
N LEU A 548 16.18 -15.36 -41.25
CA LEU A 548 17.13 -15.21 -40.11
C LEU A 548 17.66 -13.77 -39.99
N GLN A 549 17.88 -13.09 -41.10
CA GLN A 549 18.39 -11.70 -41.15
C GLN A 549 17.38 -10.64 -40.69
N ASP A 550 16.10 -10.97 -40.61
CA ASP A 550 15.03 -10.05 -40.23
C ASP A 550 14.77 -10.05 -38.72
N ILE A 551 15.40 -10.94 -37.97
CA ILE A 551 15.29 -11.01 -36.50
C ILE A 551 16.32 -10.06 -35.88
N LYS A 552 15.81 -8.99 -35.22
CA LYS A 552 16.60 -7.90 -34.63
C LYS A 552 16.31 -7.73 -33.16
#